data_74f139764149b0f5f2a1ed6659f21d38
#
_entry.id   74f139764149b0f5f2a1ed6659f21d38
#
_cell.length_a   1.000
_cell.length_b   1.000
_cell.length_c   1.000
_cell.angle_alpha   90.00
_cell.angle_beta   90.00
_cell.angle_gamma   90.00
#
_symmetry.space_group_name_H-M   'P 1'
#
loop_
_entity.id
_entity.type
_entity.pdbx_description
1 polymer ?
#
loop_
_entity_poly.entity_id
_entity_poly.type
_entity_poly.pdbx_seq_one_letter_code
_entity_poly.pdbx_strand_id
1 'polypeptide(L)'
;MENSKLTFNKSQHLCGETTISQLFREGKAFLVFPLRVVYRVMPREDADKRPAVRVLTSVPKKQFKHAVDRNRFKRLIRESYRLQQQELNELLDSKGLVMDVAFTAVHNQIPKFDYLKSRMAKILHTLKEQGNS
;
A
#
# COMPACT_ATOMS: atom_id res chain seq x y z
N MET A 1 9.63 -16.78 -13.76
CA MET A 1 9.64 -16.77 -12.28
C MET A 1 8.33 -16.24 -11.75
N GLU A 2 7.38 -17.13 -11.60
CA GLU A 2 6.06 -16.74 -11.09
C GLU A 2 6.15 -16.12 -9.70
N ASN A 3 7.07 -16.61 -8.88
CA ASN A 3 7.21 -16.13 -7.51
C ASN A 3 7.56 -14.66 -7.42
N SER A 4 8.24 -14.10 -8.43
CA SER A 4 8.61 -12.68 -8.41
C SER A 4 7.39 -11.77 -8.43
N LYS A 5 6.26 -12.21 -8.97
CA LYS A 5 5.04 -11.41 -9.02
C LYS A 5 4.33 -11.34 -7.68
N LEU A 6 4.60 -12.30 -6.79
CA LEU A 6 4.00 -12.36 -5.45
C LEU A 6 4.97 -11.89 -4.37
N THR A 7 6.18 -11.50 -4.73
CA THR A 7 7.14 -11.02 -3.74
C THR A 7 6.88 -9.54 -3.43
N PHE A 8 7.25 -9.15 -2.22
CA PHE A 8 7.20 -7.76 -1.79
C PHE A 8 8.61 -7.39 -1.38
N ASN A 9 9.37 -6.88 -2.35
CA ASN A 9 10.79 -6.59 -2.20
C ASN A 9 11.04 -5.29 -1.45
N LYS A 10 12.26 -5.11 -0.95
CA LYS A 10 12.66 -3.89 -0.26
C LYS A 10 12.39 -2.64 -1.10
N SER A 11 12.60 -2.72 -2.42
CA SER A 11 12.37 -1.57 -3.32
C SER A 11 10.90 -1.14 -3.37
N GLN A 12 9.97 -2.02 -2.99
CA GLN A 12 8.54 -1.70 -2.95
C GLN A 12 8.13 -1.00 -1.66
N HIS A 13 9.01 -0.92 -0.67
CA HIS A 13 8.73 -0.19 0.56
C HIS A 13 8.99 1.29 0.34
N LEU A 14 7.99 2.11 0.63
CA LEU A 14 8.14 3.56 0.55
C LEU A 14 8.95 4.03 1.75
N CYS A 15 10.02 4.77 1.50
CA CYS A 15 10.88 5.30 2.55
C CYS A 15 11.40 6.69 2.17
N GLY A 16 12.01 7.37 3.14
CA GLY A 16 12.50 8.72 2.96
C GLY A 16 11.48 9.74 3.43
N GLU A 17 11.90 10.60 4.36
CA GLU A 17 11.00 11.59 4.97
C GLU A 17 10.37 12.53 3.95
N THR A 18 11.14 12.98 2.98
CA THR A 18 10.65 13.92 1.98
C THR A 18 9.57 13.29 1.12
N THR A 19 9.80 12.05 0.67
CA THR A 19 8.84 11.33 -0.17
C THR A 19 7.55 11.04 0.59
N ILE A 20 7.68 10.62 1.85
CA ILE A 20 6.52 10.31 2.69
C ILE A 20 5.72 11.58 2.98
N SER A 21 6.40 12.67 3.34
CA SER A 21 5.74 13.96 3.58
C SER A 21 5.02 14.44 2.35
N GLN A 22 5.62 14.29 1.18
CA GLN A 22 5.01 14.69 -0.08
C GLN A 22 3.76 13.88 -0.38
N LEU A 23 3.79 12.57 -0.10
CA LEU A 23 2.62 11.71 -0.27
C LEU A 23 1.46 12.20 0.59
N PHE A 24 1.70 12.46 1.87
CA PHE A 24 0.62 12.91 2.76
C PHE A 24 0.13 14.31 2.45
N ARG A 25 0.99 15.17 1.91
CA ARG A 25 0.60 16.54 1.54
C ARG A 25 -0.17 16.61 0.22
N GLU A 26 0.26 15.83 -0.77
CA GLU A 26 -0.26 15.92 -2.14
C GLU A 26 -1.14 14.75 -2.55
N GLY A 27 -1.19 13.70 -1.75
CA GLY A 27 -1.98 12.52 -2.07
C GLY A 27 -3.46 12.70 -1.78
N LYS A 28 -4.24 11.78 -2.32
CA LYS A 28 -5.68 11.67 -2.03
C LYS A 28 -5.87 10.57 -0.99
N ALA A 29 -6.96 10.64 -0.24
CA ALA A 29 -7.22 9.69 0.84
C ALA A 29 -8.63 9.14 0.77
N PHE A 30 -8.78 7.89 1.21
CA PHE A 30 -10.07 7.27 1.42
C PHE A 30 -9.97 6.25 2.55
N LEU A 31 -11.11 5.81 3.04
CA LEU A 31 -11.18 4.89 4.17
C LEU A 31 -11.87 3.59 3.75
N VAL A 32 -11.20 2.47 4.00
CA VAL A 32 -11.81 1.14 3.95
C VAL A 32 -11.42 0.48 5.26
N PHE A 33 -12.30 0.57 6.27
CA PHE A 33 -12.01 0.08 7.61
C PHE A 33 -11.44 -1.35 7.56
N PRO A 34 -10.38 -1.68 8.28
CA PRO A 34 -9.74 -0.90 9.35
C PRO A 34 -8.52 -0.07 8.88
N LEU A 35 -8.44 0.27 7.59
CA LEU A 35 -7.31 1.00 7.04
C LEU A 35 -7.75 2.31 6.42
N ARG A 36 -6.94 3.35 6.68
CA ARG A 36 -7.00 4.58 5.92
C ARG A 36 -5.94 4.49 4.84
N VAL A 37 -6.29 4.89 3.62
CA VAL A 37 -5.40 4.80 2.47
C VAL A 37 -5.11 6.19 1.93
N VAL A 38 -3.83 6.52 1.78
CA VAL A 38 -3.39 7.75 1.13
C VAL A 38 -2.57 7.32 -0.08
N TYR A 39 -2.86 7.88 -1.25
CA TYR A 39 -2.17 7.48 -2.46
C TYR A 39 -1.88 8.66 -3.37
N ARG A 40 -0.87 8.51 -4.22
CA ARG A 40 -0.50 9.51 -5.21
C ARG A 40 -0.07 8.79 -6.49
N VAL A 41 -0.69 9.15 -7.61
CA VAL A 41 -0.37 8.58 -8.92
C VAL A 41 0.48 9.58 -9.69
N MET A 42 1.56 9.10 -10.29
CA MET A 42 2.49 9.97 -11.03
C MET A 42 2.90 9.30 -12.34
N PRO A 43 3.23 10.08 -13.38
CA PRO A 43 3.81 9.47 -14.56
C PRO A 43 5.20 8.89 -14.24
N ARG A 44 5.53 7.78 -14.92
CA ARG A 44 6.85 7.18 -14.79
C ARG A 44 7.85 7.95 -15.63
N GLU A 45 8.95 8.34 -15.02
CA GLU A 45 10.06 8.95 -15.76
C GLU A 45 10.79 7.88 -16.57
N ASP A 46 11.31 8.24 -17.75
CA ASP A 46 11.96 7.29 -18.66
C ASP A 46 13.13 6.54 -18.00
N ALA A 47 13.90 7.22 -17.17
CA ALA A 47 15.05 6.63 -16.50
C ALA A 47 14.71 5.96 -15.18
N ASP A 48 13.44 6.04 -14.76
CA ASP A 48 13.00 5.55 -13.46
C ASP A 48 12.77 4.04 -13.50
N LYS A 49 13.55 3.31 -12.71
CA LYS A 49 13.43 1.85 -12.61
C LYS A 49 12.71 1.39 -11.34
N ARG A 50 12.04 2.31 -10.67
CA ARG A 50 11.30 1.98 -9.46
C ARG A 50 10.16 1.01 -9.75
N PRO A 51 9.70 0.21 -8.76
CA PRO A 51 8.50 -0.60 -8.96
C PRO A 51 7.27 0.30 -9.19
N ALA A 52 6.25 -0.28 -9.81
CA ALA A 52 5.02 0.45 -10.12
C ALA A 52 4.38 1.05 -8.87
N VAL A 53 4.43 0.32 -7.74
CA VAL A 53 3.82 0.75 -6.48
C VAL A 53 4.85 0.66 -5.37
N ARG A 54 4.98 1.74 -4.59
CA ARG A 54 5.73 1.72 -3.33
C ARG A 54 4.74 1.88 -2.19
N VAL A 55 4.92 1.11 -1.13
CA VAL A 55 3.95 0.99 -0.04
C VAL A 55 4.58 1.36 1.30
N LEU A 56 3.86 2.15 2.06
CA LEU A 56 4.15 2.43 3.47
C LEU A 56 3.04 1.82 4.31
N THR A 57 3.40 1.03 5.34
CA THR A 57 2.42 0.54 6.31
C THR A 57 2.68 1.21 7.65
N SER A 58 1.60 1.67 8.29
CA SER A 58 1.70 2.39 9.55
C SER A 58 0.63 1.89 10.52
N VAL A 59 1.07 1.58 11.74
CA VAL A 59 0.16 1.28 12.85
C VAL A 59 0.53 2.22 13.98
N PRO A 60 -0.28 3.28 14.23
CA PRO A 60 0.07 4.30 15.21
C PRO A 60 0.15 3.76 16.63
N LYS A 61 1.05 4.34 17.42
CA LYS A 61 1.21 3.97 18.83
C LYS A 61 -0.07 4.15 19.64
N LYS A 62 -0.91 5.10 19.27
CA LYS A 62 -2.18 5.33 19.96
C LYS A 62 -3.16 4.18 19.80
N GLN A 63 -3.02 3.38 18.74
CA GLN A 63 -3.89 2.22 18.51
C GLN A 63 -3.37 0.99 19.26
N PHE A 64 -2.05 0.83 19.34
CA PHE A 64 -1.42 -0.33 19.99
C PHE A 64 -0.21 0.12 20.78
N LYS A 65 -0.27 -0.05 22.08
CA LYS A 65 0.79 0.35 23.00
C LYS A 65 2.11 -0.42 22.77
N HIS A 66 2.00 -1.71 22.45
CA HIS A 66 3.17 -2.57 22.32
C HIS A 66 3.64 -2.71 20.88
N ALA A 67 4.96 -2.59 20.70
CA ALA A 67 5.58 -2.70 19.38
C ALA A 67 5.33 -4.06 18.72
N VAL A 68 5.26 -5.13 19.51
CA VAL A 68 4.98 -6.48 19.02
C VAL A 68 3.64 -6.52 18.28
N ASP A 69 2.62 -5.91 18.85
CA ASP A 69 1.29 -5.88 18.25
C ASP A 69 1.27 -5.02 16.99
N ARG A 70 1.94 -3.86 17.02
CA ARG A 70 2.03 -2.99 15.84
C ARG A 70 2.73 -3.73 14.69
N ASN A 71 3.82 -4.41 14.99
CA ASN A 71 4.58 -5.15 13.97
C ASN A 71 3.77 -6.30 13.39
N ARG A 72 2.98 -6.97 14.23
CA ARG A 72 2.11 -8.06 13.79
C ARG A 72 1.04 -7.54 12.82
N PHE A 73 0.41 -6.42 13.15
CA PHE A 73 -0.61 -5.81 12.28
C PHE A 73 0.01 -5.36 10.96
N LYS A 74 1.17 -4.70 11.02
CA LYS A 74 1.90 -4.29 9.79
C LYS A 74 2.18 -5.49 8.89
N ARG A 75 2.61 -6.61 9.47
CA ARG A 75 2.90 -7.81 8.72
C ARG A 75 1.66 -8.33 8.00
N LEU A 76 0.52 -8.34 8.68
CA LEU A 76 -0.73 -8.78 8.08
C LEU A 76 -1.18 -7.86 6.94
N ILE A 77 -1.01 -6.55 7.11
CA ILE A 77 -1.32 -5.58 6.05
C ILE A 77 -0.46 -5.86 4.82
N ARG A 78 0.86 -5.98 5.02
CA ARG A 78 1.78 -6.24 3.92
C ARG A 78 1.48 -7.57 3.23
N GLU A 79 1.15 -8.60 3.99
CA GLU A 79 0.83 -9.92 3.43
C GLU A 79 -0.45 -9.87 2.60
N SER A 80 -1.49 -9.20 3.09
CA SER A 80 -2.75 -9.06 2.35
C SER A 80 -2.55 -8.30 1.04
N TYR A 81 -1.66 -7.30 1.04
CA TYR A 81 -1.31 -6.55 -0.16
C TYR A 81 -0.48 -7.42 -1.12
N ARG A 82 0.56 -8.09 -0.59
CA ARG A 82 1.47 -8.89 -1.40
C ARG A 82 0.73 -9.91 -2.26
N LEU A 83 -0.25 -10.58 -1.68
CA LEU A 83 -0.99 -11.64 -2.36
C LEU A 83 -1.90 -11.11 -3.47
N GLN A 84 -2.22 -9.83 -3.50
CA GLN A 84 -3.21 -9.27 -4.40
C GLN A 84 -2.67 -8.13 -5.28
N GLN A 85 -1.37 -7.87 -5.25
CA GLN A 85 -0.79 -6.68 -5.89
C GLN A 85 -0.68 -6.75 -7.41
N GLN A 86 -0.75 -7.94 -7.99
CA GLN A 86 -0.36 -8.15 -9.39
C GLN A 86 -1.17 -7.31 -10.38
N GLU A 87 -2.47 -7.29 -10.24
CA GLU A 87 -3.32 -6.57 -11.19
C GLU A 87 -3.07 -5.07 -11.18
N LEU A 88 -2.86 -4.50 -9.99
CA LEU A 88 -2.55 -3.08 -9.88
C LEU A 88 -1.19 -2.77 -10.51
N ASN A 89 -0.18 -3.59 -10.25
CA ASN A 89 1.14 -3.40 -10.83
C ASN A 89 1.08 -3.45 -12.35
N GLU A 90 0.38 -4.42 -12.91
CA GLU A 90 0.25 -4.58 -14.37
C GLU A 90 -0.50 -3.41 -15.00
N LEU A 91 -1.56 -2.95 -14.35
CA LEU A 91 -2.32 -1.81 -14.84
C LEU A 91 -1.46 -0.56 -14.93
N LEU A 92 -0.73 -0.25 -13.86
CA LEU A 92 0.11 0.94 -13.83
C LEU A 92 1.25 0.85 -14.83
N ASP A 93 1.88 -0.32 -14.95
CA ASP A 93 2.94 -0.54 -15.95
C ASP A 93 2.42 -0.32 -17.36
N SER A 94 1.22 -0.80 -17.66
CA SER A 94 0.64 -0.66 -19.00
C SER A 94 0.33 0.79 -19.35
N LYS A 95 0.13 1.64 -18.35
CA LYS A 95 -0.19 3.06 -18.53
C LYS A 95 1.01 3.98 -18.34
N GLY A 96 2.18 3.43 -18.04
CA GLY A 96 3.36 4.24 -17.77
C GLY A 96 3.22 5.08 -16.51
N LEU A 97 2.55 4.55 -15.49
CA LEU A 97 2.30 5.25 -14.23
C LEU A 97 3.02 4.55 -13.08
N VAL A 98 3.26 5.32 -12.01
CA VAL A 98 3.72 4.79 -10.73
C VAL A 98 2.82 5.34 -9.63
N MET A 99 2.77 4.65 -8.50
CA MET A 99 1.91 5.04 -7.39
C MET A 99 2.65 4.87 -6.07
N ASP A 100 2.49 5.85 -5.18
CA ASP A 100 2.90 5.73 -3.78
C ASP A 100 1.62 5.60 -2.95
N VAL A 101 1.62 4.65 -2.01
CA VAL A 101 0.45 4.33 -1.19
C VAL A 101 0.86 4.17 0.27
N ALA A 102 0.08 4.74 1.18
CA ALA A 102 0.24 4.51 2.61
C ALA A 102 -1.02 3.85 3.15
N PHE A 103 -0.83 2.72 3.84
CA PHE A 103 -1.91 2.05 4.58
C PHE A 103 -1.70 2.33 6.07
N THR A 104 -2.66 2.98 6.70
CA THR A 104 -2.60 3.32 8.11
C THR A 104 -3.74 2.65 8.87
N ALA A 105 -3.43 1.89 9.91
CA ALA A 105 -4.45 1.26 10.75
C ALA A 105 -5.19 2.32 11.55
N VAL A 106 -6.53 2.23 11.55
CA VAL A 106 -7.40 3.16 12.28
C VAL A 106 -8.26 2.41 13.32
N HIS A 107 -7.77 1.27 13.77
CA HIS A 107 -8.48 0.43 14.72
C HIS A 107 -7.49 -0.10 15.76
N ASN A 108 -8.00 -0.39 16.97
CA ASN A 108 -7.18 -0.83 18.10
C ASN A 108 -7.21 -2.34 18.31
N GLN A 109 -7.71 -3.10 17.36
CA GLN A 109 -7.71 -4.56 17.39
C GLN A 109 -7.17 -5.09 16.08
N ILE A 110 -6.41 -6.18 16.15
CA ILE A 110 -5.86 -6.83 14.96
C ILE A 110 -6.96 -7.71 14.37
N PRO A 111 -7.39 -7.44 13.12
CA PRO A 111 -8.43 -8.25 12.49
C PRO A 111 -7.91 -9.62 12.09
N LYS A 112 -8.82 -10.54 11.84
CA LYS A 112 -8.46 -11.82 11.23
C LYS A 112 -7.94 -11.57 9.82
N PHE A 113 -6.99 -12.38 9.40
CA PHE A 113 -6.36 -12.19 8.10
C PHE A 113 -7.36 -12.25 6.95
N ASP A 114 -8.30 -13.18 6.97
CA ASP A 114 -9.30 -13.30 5.89
C ASP A 114 -10.13 -12.03 5.75
N TYR A 115 -10.52 -11.42 6.86
CA TYR A 115 -11.25 -10.15 6.83
C TYR A 115 -10.37 -9.05 6.23
N LEU A 116 -9.15 -8.92 6.72
CA LEU A 116 -8.22 -7.91 6.22
C LEU A 116 -7.95 -8.09 4.73
N LYS A 117 -7.79 -9.33 4.29
CA LYS A 117 -7.57 -9.64 2.87
C LYS A 117 -8.74 -9.18 2.01
N SER A 118 -9.97 -9.39 2.48
CA SER A 118 -11.16 -8.95 1.74
C SER A 118 -11.24 -7.42 1.69
N ARG A 119 -10.86 -6.75 2.76
CA ARG A 119 -10.83 -5.28 2.78
C ARG A 119 -9.74 -4.74 1.85
N MET A 120 -8.59 -5.40 1.83
CA MET A 120 -7.50 -5.03 0.92
C MET A 120 -7.92 -5.21 -0.55
N ALA A 121 -8.68 -6.26 -0.86
CA ALA A 121 -9.21 -6.44 -2.21
C ALA A 121 -10.05 -5.24 -2.64
N LYS A 122 -10.89 -4.72 -1.74
CA LYS A 122 -11.69 -3.52 -2.00
C LYS A 122 -10.82 -2.28 -2.18
N ILE A 123 -9.80 -2.13 -1.36
CA ILE A 123 -8.84 -1.04 -1.49
C ILE A 123 -8.16 -1.08 -2.85
N LEU A 124 -7.66 -2.24 -3.25
CA LEU A 124 -6.94 -2.37 -4.52
C LEU A 124 -7.85 -2.15 -5.72
N HIS A 125 -9.12 -2.52 -5.61
CA HIS A 125 -10.11 -2.20 -6.65
C HIS A 125 -10.24 -0.69 -6.82
N THR A 126 -10.36 0.04 -5.72
CA THR A 126 -10.43 1.50 -5.76
C THR A 126 -9.15 2.10 -6.35
N LEU A 127 -7.98 1.60 -5.97
CA LEU A 127 -6.71 2.10 -6.50
C LEU A 127 -6.60 1.84 -8.01
N LYS A 128 -7.08 0.69 -8.48
CA LYS A 128 -7.10 0.40 -9.92
C LYS A 128 -7.99 1.38 -10.67
N GLU A 129 -9.14 1.73 -10.11
CA GLU A 129 -10.02 2.73 -10.72
C GLU A 129 -9.33 4.09 -10.83
N GLN A 130 -8.57 4.48 -9.81
CA GLN A 130 -7.83 5.75 -9.85
C GLN A 130 -6.71 5.72 -10.88
N GLY A 131 -6.08 4.57 -11.07
CA GLY A 131 -5.07 4.40 -12.12
C GLY A 131 -5.66 4.47 -13.52
N ASN A 132 -6.96 4.22 -13.68
CA ASN A 132 -7.65 4.26 -14.96
C ASN A 132 -8.24 5.63 -15.31
N SER A 133 -8.30 6.52 -14.36
CA SER A 133 -8.93 7.83 -14.57
C SER A 133 -8.00 8.85 -15.23
#